data_6583bd8ecf05615d25966e2bb2ae5c35
#
_entry.id   6583bd8ecf05615d25966e2bb2ae5c35
#
_cell.length_a   1.000
_cell.length_b   1.000
_cell.length_c   1.000
_cell.angle_alpha   90.00
_cell.angle_beta   90.00
_cell.angle_gamma   90.00
#
_symmetry.space_group_name_H-M   'P 1'
#
loop_
_entity.id
_entity.type
_entity.pdbx_description
1 polymer ?
#
loop_
_entity_poly.entity_id
_entity_poly.type
_entity_poly.pdbx_seq_one_letter_code
_entity_poly.pdbx_strand_id
1 'polypeptide(L)'
;MRILMLDLDTLRADHLGCYGYERNTSPNIDSVSREGITFENYYCSDAPCLPSRAALMSGRFGIHTGVVNHGGACADFRIDGENRGFNDRMAFNSLPMFLRSEGFYTASISTFAERHSAWWFNAGFNELHNVGGCGAESAEEVTPTVLKWIEDNGDKDNWFLHVNYWDAHTPYRTPDTYENPFEGDGLKRWISEERFNEHRNNKVGPHGAREIGMYNSDTSPRFPKHMGEIKNYDELIKFFDQYDSGINYMDSHIGQILKLLKDKGLYEDLAIIITSDHGEAIGEFGMYAEHGTADYATTKIPMIIKWPGAMKNYRDDGFHYNLDLAPTLAELFNKEKKDYWDGRSYAQSILNGEDTGRDYLVLGQCAHVCQRAVRFKDYIYIRTYHDGYHLFPKEMLFNVEDDPHEIRNLSEIRKELCMEGAYLLQQWHDEMMMTSESDVDPLWTVIREGGPYHAKGHLKEYCKRLEQTGRGWAVSELKRRHPEEFK
;
A
#
# COMPACT_ATOMS: atom_id res chain seq x y z
N MET A 1 11.82 -24.81 8.73
CA MET A 1 10.54 -24.07 8.55
C MET A 1 10.50 -23.42 7.18
N ARG A 2 9.33 -23.24 6.58
CA ARG A 2 9.15 -22.66 5.25
C ARG A 2 8.21 -21.46 5.35
N ILE A 3 8.49 -20.39 4.63
CA ILE A 3 7.67 -19.17 4.65
C ILE A 3 7.43 -18.70 3.22
N LEU A 4 6.16 -18.60 2.82
CA LEU A 4 5.73 -17.94 1.59
C LEU A 4 5.12 -16.59 1.95
N MET A 5 5.63 -15.50 1.37
CA MET A 5 5.07 -14.17 1.50
C MET A 5 4.55 -13.70 0.14
N LEU A 6 3.27 -13.40 0.07
CA LEU A 6 2.60 -12.81 -1.08
C LEU A 6 2.39 -11.31 -0.82
N ASP A 7 3.12 -10.49 -1.56
CA ASP A 7 3.07 -9.02 -1.54
C ASP A 7 2.27 -8.56 -2.76
N LEU A 8 0.99 -8.22 -2.53
CA LEU A 8 0.01 -7.98 -3.57
C LEU A 8 -0.21 -6.47 -3.73
N ASP A 9 0.40 -5.91 -4.76
CA ASP A 9 0.45 -4.46 -4.96
C ASP A 9 -0.94 -3.82 -5.09
N THR A 10 -1.16 -2.72 -4.37
CA THR A 10 -2.39 -1.91 -4.42
C THR A 10 -3.67 -2.66 -4.02
N LEU A 11 -3.56 -3.75 -3.27
CA LEU A 11 -4.71 -4.56 -2.87
C LEU A 11 -5.41 -3.98 -1.64
N ARG A 12 -6.66 -3.56 -1.81
CA ARG A 12 -7.53 -3.10 -0.71
C ARG A 12 -8.07 -4.27 0.10
N ALA A 13 -8.05 -4.14 1.42
CA ALA A 13 -8.63 -5.13 2.32
C ALA A 13 -10.15 -5.27 2.11
N ASP A 14 -10.87 -4.16 1.96
CA ASP A 14 -12.33 -4.13 1.78
C ASP A 14 -12.81 -4.63 0.40
N HIS A 15 -11.91 -5.10 -0.47
CA HIS A 15 -12.21 -5.82 -1.72
C HIS A 15 -11.93 -7.33 -1.65
N LEU A 16 -11.71 -7.87 -0.44
CA LEU A 16 -11.52 -9.30 -0.20
C LEU A 16 -12.71 -9.91 0.57
N GLY A 17 -13.13 -11.12 0.19
CA GLY A 17 -14.23 -11.82 0.83
C GLY A 17 -14.03 -12.04 2.33
N CYS A 18 -12.80 -12.34 2.77
CA CYS A 18 -12.45 -12.50 4.19
C CYS A 18 -12.57 -11.19 5.01
N TYR A 19 -12.63 -10.02 4.38
CA TYR A 19 -12.95 -8.74 5.00
C TYR A 19 -14.38 -8.28 4.75
N GLY A 20 -15.26 -9.18 4.26
CA GLY A 20 -16.68 -8.91 4.10
C GLY A 20 -17.09 -8.33 2.75
N TYR A 21 -16.24 -8.42 1.73
CA TYR A 21 -16.59 -7.99 0.39
C TYR A 21 -17.70 -8.85 -0.23
N GLU A 22 -18.68 -8.23 -0.88
CA GLU A 22 -19.84 -8.94 -1.43
C GLU A 22 -19.52 -9.75 -2.70
N ARG A 23 -18.58 -9.27 -3.54
CA ARG A 23 -18.12 -9.97 -4.76
C ARG A 23 -17.12 -11.05 -4.39
N ASN A 24 -17.17 -12.17 -5.09
CA ASN A 24 -16.23 -13.29 -4.88
C ASN A 24 -14.88 -13.04 -5.59
N THR A 25 -14.15 -12.03 -5.13
CA THR A 25 -12.88 -11.61 -5.73
C THR A 25 -11.70 -12.48 -5.32
N SER A 26 -11.74 -13.12 -4.14
CA SER A 26 -10.55 -13.68 -3.48
C SER A 26 -10.74 -15.06 -2.83
N PRO A 27 -11.40 -16.05 -3.49
CA PRO A 27 -11.75 -17.32 -2.85
C PRO A 27 -10.54 -18.12 -2.34
N ASN A 28 -9.37 -18.00 -2.99
CA ASN A 28 -8.14 -18.69 -2.58
C ASN A 28 -7.48 -17.99 -1.38
N ILE A 29 -7.38 -16.66 -1.40
CA ILE A 29 -6.92 -15.86 -0.25
C ILE A 29 -7.83 -16.09 0.96
N ASP A 30 -9.16 -16.09 0.76
CA ASP A 30 -10.13 -16.35 1.81
C ASP A 30 -9.99 -17.76 2.40
N SER A 31 -9.51 -18.73 1.61
CA SER A 31 -9.24 -20.07 2.13
C SER A 31 -8.07 -20.08 3.11
N VAL A 32 -7.03 -19.26 2.87
CA VAL A 32 -5.89 -19.12 3.78
C VAL A 32 -6.31 -18.39 5.07
N SER A 33 -7.15 -17.37 4.96
CA SER A 33 -7.69 -16.63 6.10
C SER A 33 -8.43 -17.55 7.09
N ARG A 34 -9.22 -18.50 6.60
CA ARG A 34 -9.91 -19.49 7.46
C ARG A 34 -8.96 -20.42 8.22
N GLU A 35 -7.74 -20.58 7.76
CA GLU A 35 -6.71 -21.43 8.39
C GLU A 35 -5.68 -20.64 9.20
N GLY A 36 -5.84 -19.32 9.28
CA GLY A 36 -4.91 -18.42 9.93
C GLY A 36 -5.61 -17.29 10.69
N ILE A 37 -4.91 -16.17 10.76
CA ILE A 37 -5.33 -14.95 11.43
C ILE A 37 -5.52 -13.85 10.39
N THR A 38 -6.61 -13.10 10.50
CA THR A 38 -6.91 -11.92 9.71
C THR A 38 -6.83 -10.69 10.59
N PHE A 39 -5.98 -9.73 10.24
CA PHE A 39 -5.83 -8.48 10.98
C PHE A 39 -6.79 -7.42 10.41
N GLU A 40 -7.73 -6.96 11.22
CA GLU A 40 -8.76 -6.00 10.80
C GLU A 40 -8.21 -4.58 10.64
N ASN A 41 -7.21 -4.23 11.42
CA ASN A 41 -6.65 -2.89 11.48
C ASN A 41 -5.13 -2.90 11.23
N TYR A 42 -4.75 -3.27 10.00
CA TYR A 42 -3.36 -3.30 9.57
C TYR A 42 -3.10 -2.23 8.50
N TYR A 43 -2.03 -1.46 8.68
CA TYR A 43 -1.78 -0.27 7.88
C TYR A 43 -0.34 -0.19 7.38
N CYS A 44 -0.12 0.36 6.19
CA CYS A 44 1.20 0.84 5.83
C CYS A 44 1.49 2.15 6.55
N SER A 45 2.71 2.31 7.07
CA SER A 45 3.09 3.53 7.79
C SER A 45 3.23 4.73 6.88
N ASP A 46 3.70 4.49 5.67
CA ASP A 46 3.92 5.50 4.63
C ASP A 46 3.49 4.92 3.29
N ALA A 47 2.59 5.60 2.58
CA ALA A 47 2.20 5.27 1.22
C ALA A 47 2.98 6.13 0.22
N PRO A 48 3.10 5.74 -1.04
CA PRO A 48 2.67 4.50 -1.66
C PRO A 48 3.78 3.42 -1.73
N CYS A 49 3.96 2.74 -2.88
CA CYS A 49 4.78 1.54 -3.06
C CYS A 49 6.18 1.62 -2.46
N LEU A 50 6.95 2.68 -2.80
CA LEU A 50 8.36 2.79 -2.39
C LEU A 50 8.52 3.05 -0.89
N PRO A 51 7.83 4.03 -0.26
CA PRO A 51 7.89 4.23 1.18
C PRO A 51 7.34 3.05 1.98
N SER A 52 6.24 2.45 1.54
CA SER A 52 5.63 1.33 2.24
C SER A 52 6.56 0.11 2.29
N ARG A 53 7.13 -0.27 1.14
CA ARG A 53 8.08 -1.39 1.09
C ARG A 53 9.40 -1.06 1.79
N ALA A 54 9.80 0.22 1.83
CA ALA A 54 10.94 0.64 2.64
C ALA A 54 10.67 0.39 4.13
N ALA A 55 9.49 0.74 4.62
CA ALA A 55 9.10 0.48 6.00
C ALA A 55 9.00 -1.03 6.30
N LEU A 56 8.35 -1.80 5.44
CA LEU A 56 8.20 -3.26 5.58
C LEU A 56 9.56 -3.97 5.65
N MET A 57 10.47 -3.67 4.71
CA MET A 57 11.78 -4.34 4.62
C MET A 57 12.77 -3.89 5.67
N SER A 58 12.70 -2.64 6.11
CA SER A 58 13.61 -2.10 7.13
C SER A 58 13.12 -2.27 8.57
N GLY A 59 11.81 -2.48 8.79
CA GLY A 59 11.17 -2.42 10.11
C GLY A 59 11.14 -1.01 10.71
N ARG A 60 11.27 0.07 9.90
CA ARG A 60 11.40 1.45 10.35
C ARG A 60 10.43 2.39 9.63
N PHE A 61 10.02 3.44 10.32
CA PHE A 61 9.22 4.53 9.75
C PHE A 61 9.98 5.32 8.68
N GLY A 62 9.25 5.86 7.70
CA GLY A 62 9.79 6.72 6.65
C GLY A 62 10.51 7.97 7.20
N ILE A 63 10.07 8.52 8.33
CA ILE A 63 10.73 9.65 9.00
C ILE A 63 12.17 9.31 9.42
N HIS A 64 12.45 8.06 9.80
CA HIS A 64 13.78 7.58 10.15
C HIS A 64 14.60 7.17 8.91
N THR A 65 13.99 6.42 7.99
CA THR A 65 14.69 5.94 6.79
C THR A 65 14.99 7.04 5.79
N GLY A 66 14.17 8.11 5.78
CA GLY A 66 14.20 9.17 4.79
C GLY A 66 13.36 8.87 3.54
N VAL A 67 12.83 7.65 3.39
CA VAL A 67 12.05 7.23 2.22
C VAL A 67 10.57 7.53 2.45
N VAL A 68 10.07 8.61 1.86
CA VAL A 68 8.67 9.05 1.96
C VAL A 68 8.08 9.49 0.63
N ASN A 69 8.87 9.46 -0.45
CA ASN A 69 8.52 9.96 -1.78
C ASN A 69 8.96 8.94 -2.85
N HIS A 70 8.55 9.14 -4.11
CA HIS A 70 8.96 8.33 -5.27
C HIS A 70 10.11 8.93 -6.07
N GLY A 71 10.57 10.11 -5.73
CA GLY A 71 11.70 10.79 -6.39
C GLY A 71 12.34 11.83 -5.50
N GLY A 72 13.44 12.41 -5.97
CA GLY A 72 14.24 13.35 -5.19
C GLY A 72 15.05 12.68 -4.07
N ALA A 73 15.53 13.47 -3.13
CA ALA A 73 16.35 12.99 -2.02
C ALA A 73 15.61 12.05 -1.06
N CYS A 74 14.27 12.09 -1.05
CA CYS A 74 13.43 11.29 -0.16
C CYS A 74 12.86 10.03 -0.83
N ALA A 75 13.46 9.56 -1.92
CA ALA A 75 13.18 8.28 -2.56
C ALA A 75 14.24 7.22 -2.29
N ASP A 76 15.27 7.54 -1.52
CA ASP A 76 16.34 6.62 -1.18
C ASP A 76 16.65 6.67 0.33
N PHE A 77 17.20 5.58 0.85
CA PHE A 77 17.58 5.52 2.26
C PHE A 77 18.62 6.56 2.61
N ARG A 78 18.44 7.20 3.74
CA ARG A 78 19.50 7.95 4.37
C ARG A 78 20.65 7.02 4.70
N ILE A 79 21.87 7.49 4.49
CA ILE A 79 23.06 6.76 4.93
C ILE A 79 23.10 6.82 6.46
N ASP A 80 23.05 5.67 7.06
CA ASP A 80 22.94 5.47 8.50
C ASP A 80 24.20 4.74 9.03
N GLY A 81 24.78 5.24 10.13
CA GLY A 81 25.97 4.68 10.74
C GLY A 81 27.27 5.43 10.43
N GLU A 82 28.35 5.03 11.10
CA GLU A 82 29.68 5.68 11.02
C GLU A 82 30.36 5.49 9.67
N ASN A 83 30.11 4.36 9.01
CA ASN A 83 30.74 3.99 7.75
C ASN A 83 29.74 3.99 6.61
N ARG A 84 30.09 4.65 5.53
CA ARG A 84 29.30 4.68 4.30
C ARG A 84 29.54 3.45 3.43
N GLY A 85 28.62 3.22 2.50
CA GLY A 85 28.74 2.16 1.50
C GLY A 85 28.30 0.80 2.03
N PHE A 86 29.14 -0.21 1.93
CA PHE A 86 28.77 -1.61 2.24
C PHE A 86 28.48 -1.90 3.73
N ASN A 87 28.73 -0.95 4.62
CA ASN A 87 28.47 -1.06 6.06
C ASN A 87 27.21 -0.29 6.51
N ASP A 88 26.31 0.00 5.60
CA ASP A 88 25.03 0.60 5.93
C ASP A 88 24.20 -0.30 6.85
N ARG A 89 23.62 0.27 7.90
CA ARG A 89 22.87 -0.49 8.90
C ARG A 89 21.64 -1.20 8.33
N MET A 90 20.98 -0.60 7.34
CA MET A 90 19.84 -1.20 6.67
C MET A 90 20.20 -2.56 6.07
N ALA A 91 21.35 -2.65 5.38
CA ALA A 91 21.79 -3.88 4.73
C ALA A 91 21.96 -5.06 5.69
N PHE A 92 22.27 -4.79 6.98
CA PHE A 92 22.45 -5.82 8.01
C PHE A 92 21.19 -6.08 8.87
N ASN A 93 20.17 -5.22 8.76
CA ASN A 93 19.01 -5.28 9.63
C ASN A 93 17.70 -5.41 8.88
N SER A 94 17.72 -5.50 7.54
CA SER A 94 16.51 -5.75 6.75
C SER A 94 15.83 -7.07 7.14
N LEU A 95 14.53 -7.17 6.90
CA LEU A 95 13.75 -8.39 7.13
C LEU A 95 14.35 -9.61 6.42
N PRO A 96 14.71 -9.56 5.11
CA PRO A 96 15.35 -10.71 4.46
C PRO A 96 16.72 -11.04 5.05
N MET A 97 17.51 -10.03 5.46
CA MET A 97 18.81 -10.27 6.09
C MET A 97 18.65 -10.91 7.47
N PHE A 98 17.64 -10.51 8.25
CA PHE A 98 17.34 -11.17 9.52
C PHE A 98 17.03 -12.66 9.28
N LEU A 99 16.11 -12.97 8.36
CA LEU A 99 15.77 -14.36 8.03
C LEU A 99 16.98 -15.15 7.54
N ARG A 100 17.83 -14.56 6.72
CA ARG A 100 19.07 -15.16 6.28
C ARG A 100 20.03 -15.45 7.46
N SER A 101 20.13 -14.55 8.43
CA SER A 101 20.96 -14.77 9.62
C SER A 101 20.44 -15.90 10.51
N GLU A 102 19.13 -16.18 10.44
CA GLU A 102 18.50 -17.32 11.11
C GLU A 102 18.55 -18.63 10.28
N GLY A 103 19.31 -18.64 9.20
CA GLY A 103 19.58 -19.83 8.40
C GLY A 103 18.55 -20.10 7.30
N PHE A 104 17.71 -19.14 6.95
CA PHE A 104 16.81 -19.27 5.81
C PHE A 104 17.53 -19.00 4.48
N TYR A 105 17.19 -19.79 3.47
CA TYR A 105 17.49 -19.45 2.09
C TYR A 105 16.42 -18.48 1.59
N THR A 106 16.81 -17.24 1.31
CA THR A 106 15.89 -16.16 0.98
C THR A 106 15.84 -15.93 -0.51
N ALA A 107 14.65 -16.00 -1.10
CA ALA A 107 14.42 -15.75 -2.52
C ALA A 107 13.32 -14.72 -2.73
N SER A 108 13.45 -13.89 -3.77
CA SER A 108 12.42 -12.93 -4.18
C SER A 108 12.12 -13.06 -5.67
N ILE A 109 10.84 -13.08 -6.00
CA ILE A 109 10.32 -13.01 -7.37
C ILE A 109 9.57 -11.68 -7.49
N SER A 110 10.25 -10.65 -7.99
CA SER A 110 9.75 -9.28 -8.01
C SER A 110 10.53 -8.43 -9.01
N THR A 111 9.89 -7.43 -9.59
CA THR A 111 10.50 -6.38 -10.42
C THR A 111 10.45 -5.01 -9.74
N PHE A 112 10.10 -4.98 -8.47
CA PHE A 112 9.96 -3.74 -7.70
C PHE A 112 11.25 -2.91 -7.65
N ALA A 113 12.40 -3.56 -7.44
CA ALA A 113 13.68 -2.88 -7.36
C ALA A 113 14.03 -2.09 -8.63
N GLU A 114 13.73 -2.66 -9.80
CA GLU A 114 13.99 -2.02 -11.09
C GLU A 114 12.99 -0.90 -11.36
N ARG A 115 11.71 -1.10 -11.04
CA ARG A 115 10.66 -0.10 -11.23
C ARG A 115 10.96 1.20 -10.48
N HIS A 116 11.44 1.07 -9.24
CA HIS A 116 11.65 2.21 -8.35
C HIS A 116 13.12 2.58 -8.13
N SER A 117 14.07 1.94 -8.85
CA SER A 117 15.52 2.09 -8.59
C SER A 117 15.88 1.81 -7.11
N ALA A 118 15.13 0.90 -6.48
CA ALA A 118 15.22 0.59 -5.06
C ALA A 118 16.28 -0.50 -4.80
N TRP A 119 17.55 -0.17 -4.98
CA TRP A 119 18.69 -1.09 -4.81
C TRP A 119 18.70 -1.80 -3.45
N TRP A 120 18.26 -1.12 -2.42
CA TRP A 120 18.18 -1.62 -1.05
C TRP A 120 17.18 -2.78 -0.89
N PHE A 121 16.16 -2.87 -1.73
CA PHE A 121 15.16 -3.95 -1.70
C PHE A 121 15.79 -5.32 -1.89
N ASN A 122 16.88 -5.40 -2.64
CA ASN A 122 17.61 -6.63 -2.91
C ASN A 122 18.47 -7.10 -1.72
N ALA A 123 18.62 -6.28 -0.68
CA ALA A 123 19.48 -6.58 0.46
C ALA A 123 18.94 -7.77 1.28
N GLY A 124 19.78 -8.77 1.45
CA GLY A 124 19.45 -9.95 2.27
C GLY A 124 18.87 -11.15 1.51
N PHE A 125 18.50 -10.99 0.24
CA PHE A 125 18.12 -12.14 -0.60
C PHE A 125 19.33 -12.89 -1.13
N ASN A 126 19.23 -14.23 -1.10
CA ASN A 126 20.22 -15.12 -1.74
C ASN A 126 19.96 -15.24 -3.24
N GLU A 127 18.71 -15.14 -3.65
CA GLU A 127 18.25 -15.36 -5.01
C GLU A 127 17.20 -14.31 -5.40
N LEU A 128 17.35 -13.77 -6.59
CA LEU A 128 16.46 -12.76 -7.15
C LEU A 128 16.00 -13.20 -8.54
N HIS A 129 14.70 -13.25 -8.75
CA HIS A 129 14.09 -13.53 -10.04
C HIS A 129 13.37 -12.29 -10.55
N ASN A 130 13.89 -11.73 -11.60
CA ASN A 130 13.24 -10.67 -12.36
C ASN A 130 12.59 -11.29 -13.60
N VAL A 131 11.25 -11.26 -13.65
CA VAL A 131 10.47 -11.80 -14.78
C VAL A 131 10.40 -10.85 -15.97
N GLY A 132 10.95 -9.64 -15.83
CA GLY A 132 10.84 -8.56 -16.81
C GLY A 132 9.56 -7.75 -16.60
N GLY A 133 9.35 -6.72 -17.43
CA GLY A 133 8.14 -5.90 -17.37
C GLY A 133 8.23 -4.67 -16.46
N CYS A 134 9.16 -4.63 -15.51
CA CYS A 134 9.42 -3.47 -14.64
C CYS A 134 8.16 -2.94 -13.95
N GLY A 135 7.37 -3.85 -13.34
CA GLY A 135 6.08 -3.57 -12.71
C GLY A 135 4.91 -3.51 -13.69
N ALA A 136 5.09 -3.97 -14.92
CA ALA A 136 4.02 -4.07 -15.93
C ALA A 136 3.65 -5.53 -16.24
N GLU A 137 4.22 -6.50 -15.55
CA GLU A 137 3.90 -7.91 -15.66
C GLU A 137 2.56 -8.27 -15.01
N SER A 138 1.87 -9.23 -15.60
CA SER A 138 0.65 -9.83 -15.06
C SER A 138 0.97 -11.08 -14.23
N ALA A 139 -0.03 -11.57 -13.49
CA ALA A 139 0.10 -12.82 -12.73
C ALA A 139 0.46 -14.02 -13.60
N GLU A 140 0.02 -14.07 -14.85
CA GLU A 140 0.39 -15.10 -15.83
C GLU A 140 1.90 -15.09 -16.15
N GLU A 141 2.52 -13.91 -16.14
CA GLU A 141 3.97 -13.77 -16.40
C GLU A 141 4.81 -14.11 -15.16
N VAL A 142 4.29 -13.88 -13.96
CA VAL A 142 4.98 -14.13 -12.67
C VAL A 142 4.86 -15.59 -12.22
N THR A 143 3.66 -16.15 -12.26
CA THR A 143 3.32 -17.45 -11.66
C THR A 143 4.17 -18.63 -12.14
N PRO A 144 4.52 -18.76 -13.45
CA PRO A 144 5.38 -19.86 -13.89
C PRO A 144 6.73 -19.91 -13.19
N THR A 145 7.33 -18.75 -12.88
CA THR A 145 8.59 -18.66 -12.13
C THR A 145 8.40 -19.11 -10.69
N VAL A 146 7.28 -18.73 -10.06
CA VAL A 146 6.94 -19.15 -8.68
C VAL A 146 6.76 -20.67 -8.60
N LEU A 147 5.97 -21.25 -9.52
CA LEU A 147 5.71 -22.69 -9.55
C LEU A 147 7.02 -23.46 -9.75
N LYS A 148 7.84 -23.04 -10.73
CA LYS A 148 9.15 -23.67 -10.97
C LYS A 148 10.07 -23.59 -9.76
N TRP A 149 10.11 -22.43 -9.09
CA TRP A 149 10.94 -22.29 -7.87
C TRP A 149 10.50 -23.24 -6.76
N ILE A 150 9.19 -23.40 -6.57
CA ILE A 150 8.61 -24.34 -5.58
C ILE A 150 8.88 -25.80 -6.00
N GLU A 151 8.80 -26.12 -7.28
CA GLU A 151 9.17 -27.46 -7.77
C GLU A 151 10.62 -27.83 -7.46
N ASP A 152 11.55 -26.89 -7.70
CA ASP A 152 13.00 -27.09 -7.55
C ASP A 152 13.49 -27.01 -6.09
N ASN A 153 12.79 -26.25 -5.24
CA ASN A 153 13.28 -25.88 -3.89
C ASN A 153 12.30 -26.22 -2.76
N GLY A 154 11.02 -26.44 -3.04
CA GLY A 154 9.97 -26.56 -2.03
C GLY A 154 10.23 -27.67 -0.99
N ASP A 155 10.87 -28.77 -1.39
CA ASP A 155 11.19 -29.89 -0.50
C ASP A 155 12.37 -29.60 0.45
N LYS A 156 13.15 -28.54 0.20
CA LYS A 156 14.24 -28.11 1.09
C LYS A 156 13.68 -27.48 2.36
N ASP A 157 14.44 -27.53 3.43
CA ASP A 157 14.10 -26.86 4.68
C ASP A 157 14.60 -25.41 4.70
N ASN A 158 13.98 -24.60 5.57
CA ASN A 158 14.40 -23.24 5.89
C ASN A 158 14.53 -22.34 4.67
N TRP A 159 13.40 -22.09 3.97
CA TRP A 159 13.35 -21.09 2.94
C TRP A 159 12.30 -20.00 3.22
N PHE A 160 12.58 -18.82 2.72
CA PHE A 160 11.67 -17.68 2.63
C PHE A 160 11.54 -17.29 1.17
N LEU A 161 10.34 -17.39 0.63
CA LEU A 161 10.01 -16.98 -0.73
C LEU A 161 9.09 -15.77 -0.67
N HIS A 162 9.57 -14.62 -1.13
CA HIS A 162 8.80 -13.42 -1.38
C HIS A 162 8.34 -13.39 -2.84
N VAL A 163 7.04 -13.15 -3.06
CA VAL A 163 6.44 -13.04 -4.40
C VAL A 163 5.64 -11.76 -4.47
N ASN A 164 5.93 -10.92 -5.45
CA ASN A 164 5.19 -9.69 -5.70
C ASN A 164 4.31 -9.83 -6.94
N TYR A 165 3.02 -9.50 -6.80
CA TYR A 165 2.05 -9.39 -7.88
C TYR A 165 1.58 -7.94 -8.04
N TRP A 166 1.26 -7.55 -9.30
CA TRP A 166 0.91 -6.17 -9.66
C TRP A 166 -0.53 -6.01 -10.19
N ASP A 167 -1.32 -7.05 -10.26
CA ASP A 167 -2.55 -7.07 -11.07
C ASP A 167 -3.64 -6.10 -10.61
N ALA A 168 -3.71 -5.80 -9.31
CA ALA A 168 -4.61 -4.80 -8.77
C ALA A 168 -4.10 -3.35 -8.94
N HIS A 169 -2.82 -3.15 -9.24
CA HIS A 169 -2.25 -1.82 -9.48
C HIS A 169 -2.60 -1.30 -10.88
N THR A 170 -2.81 0.00 -11.03
CA THR A 170 -2.91 0.66 -12.33
C THR A 170 -1.58 0.61 -13.10
N PRO A 171 -1.60 0.43 -14.43
CA PRO A 171 -2.72 0.06 -15.28
C PRO A 171 -3.17 -1.37 -14.99
N TYR A 172 -4.49 -1.63 -14.98
CA TYR A 172 -5.02 -2.96 -14.67
C TYR A 172 -4.59 -3.98 -15.74
N ARG A 173 -3.97 -5.09 -15.27
CA ARG A 173 -3.20 -6.01 -16.11
C ARG A 173 -3.96 -7.24 -16.57
N THR A 174 -5.22 -7.37 -16.14
CA THR A 174 -6.05 -8.50 -16.52
C THR A 174 -6.14 -8.60 -18.03
N PRO A 175 -5.76 -9.73 -18.68
CA PRO A 175 -5.80 -9.88 -20.13
C PRO A 175 -7.24 -9.81 -20.67
N ASP A 176 -7.40 -9.40 -21.92
CA ASP A 176 -8.72 -9.35 -22.56
C ASP A 176 -9.40 -10.71 -22.66
N THR A 177 -8.61 -11.78 -22.71
CA THR A 177 -9.10 -13.17 -22.72
C THR A 177 -9.70 -13.63 -21.40
N TYR A 178 -9.48 -12.88 -20.32
CA TYR A 178 -10.09 -13.16 -19.04
C TYR A 178 -11.47 -12.49 -18.97
N GLU A 179 -12.50 -13.30 -18.92
CA GLU A 179 -13.89 -12.83 -18.84
C GLU A 179 -14.10 -12.03 -17.52
N ASN A 180 -14.92 -11.00 -17.59
CA ASN A 180 -15.31 -10.24 -16.40
C ASN A 180 -16.27 -11.08 -15.54
N PRO A 181 -15.85 -11.57 -14.35
CA PRO A 181 -16.73 -12.40 -13.53
C PRO A 181 -17.83 -11.60 -12.83
N PHE A 182 -17.81 -10.27 -12.93
CA PHE A 182 -18.74 -9.35 -12.26
C PHE A 182 -19.65 -8.60 -13.21
N GLU A 183 -19.66 -9.01 -14.50
CA GLU A 183 -20.51 -8.37 -15.50
C GLU A 183 -22.00 -8.49 -15.12
N GLY A 184 -22.66 -7.35 -15.03
CA GLY A 184 -24.08 -7.27 -14.66
C GLY A 184 -24.38 -7.18 -13.16
N ASP A 185 -23.40 -7.29 -12.27
CA ASP A 185 -23.62 -7.17 -10.83
C ASP A 185 -23.98 -5.73 -10.41
N GLY A 186 -23.63 -4.74 -11.20
CA GLY A 186 -23.77 -3.32 -10.87
C GLY A 186 -22.90 -2.92 -9.68
N LEU A 187 -22.98 -1.64 -9.31
CA LEU A 187 -22.33 -1.16 -8.09
C LEU A 187 -23.32 -1.22 -6.92
N LYS A 188 -23.17 -2.18 -6.04
CA LYS A 188 -23.89 -2.26 -4.75
C LYS A 188 -23.15 -1.44 -3.69
N ARG A 189 -22.76 -0.17 -4.02
CA ARG A 189 -21.78 0.53 -3.24
C ARG A 189 -22.20 1.92 -2.84
N TRP A 190 -21.41 2.50 -1.94
CA TRP A 190 -21.52 3.86 -1.44
C TRP A 190 -21.53 4.92 -2.56
N ILE A 191 -20.92 4.64 -3.73
CA ILE A 191 -20.85 5.57 -4.84
C ILE A 191 -22.06 5.41 -5.77
N SER A 192 -23.04 6.28 -5.56
CA SER A 192 -24.21 6.40 -6.44
C SER A 192 -23.89 7.22 -7.69
N GLU A 193 -24.77 7.15 -8.70
CA GLU A 193 -24.66 8.02 -9.90
C GLU A 193 -24.70 9.50 -9.54
N GLU A 194 -25.50 9.90 -8.56
CA GLU A 194 -25.55 11.30 -8.07
C GLU A 194 -24.20 11.73 -7.50
N ARG A 195 -23.57 10.87 -6.66
CA ARG A 195 -22.25 11.15 -6.09
C ARG A 195 -21.17 11.19 -7.15
N PHE A 196 -21.18 10.28 -8.10
CA PHE A 196 -20.26 10.30 -9.22
C PHE A 196 -20.37 11.61 -10.03
N ASN A 197 -21.59 12.08 -10.30
CA ASN A 197 -21.83 13.36 -10.97
C ASN A 197 -21.36 14.55 -10.12
N GLU A 198 -21.52 14.47 -8.79
CA GLU A 198 -20.98 15.48 -7.87
C GLU A 198 -19.43 15.51 -7.96
N HIS A 199 -18.78 14.35 -7.95
CA HIS A 199 -17.32 14.27 -8.09
C HIS A 199 -16.85 14.90 -9.40
N ARG A 200 -17.48 14.56 -10.51
CA ARG A 200 -17.10 15.10 -11.82
C ARG A 200 -17.22 16.61 -11.92
N ASN A 201 -18.20 17.22 -11.25
CA ASN A 201 -18.48 18.64 -11.33
C ASN A 201 -17.77 19.45 -10.26
N ASN A 202 -17.57 18.91 -9.05
CA ASN A 202 -17.19 19.65 -7.86
C ASN A 202 -15.87 19.18 -7.23
N LYS A 203 -15.24 18.12 -7.74
CA LYS A 203 -13.91 17.65 -7.29
C LYS A 203 -12.88 17.88 -8.38
N VAL A 204 -11.65 18.08 -7.95
CA VAL A 204 -10.54 18.31 -8.89
C VAL A 204 -10.15 17.01 -9.58
N GLY A 205 -10.14 15.89 -8.89
CA GLY A 205 -9.80 14.57 -9.43
C GLY A 205 -8.38 14.16 -9.12
N PRO A 206 -7.78 13.14 -9.75
CA PRO A 206 -7.98 12.64 -11.13
C PRO A 206 -9.27 11.84 -11.36
N HIS A 207 -9.83 11.96 -12.56
CA HIS A 207 -11.02 11.23 -13.02
C HIS A 207 -10.69 10.13 -14.03
N GLY A 208 -9.48 9.59 -14.01
CA GLY A 208 -8.98 8.54 -14.86
C GLY A 208 -7.50 8.70 -15.19
N ALA A 209 -6.96 7.77 -15.93
CA ALA A 209 -5.52 7.62 -16.18
C ALA A 209 -4.83 8.78 -16.92
N ARG A 210 -5.59 9.66 -17.56
CA ARG A 210 -5.04 10.82 -18.31
C ARG A 210 -4.82 12.07 -17.47
N GLU A 211 -4.99 11.97 -16.17
CA GLU A 211 -4.90 13.15 -15.29
C GLU A 211 -3.77 12.99 -14.30
N ILE A 212 -2.96 14.00 -14.21
CA ILE A 212 -1.76 14.17 -13.39
C ILE A 212 -0.74 13.02 -13.46
N GLY A 213 0.38 13.32 -14.06
CA GLY A 213 1.75 12.82 -13.93
C GLY A 213 2.07 11.38 -13.54
N MET A 214 1.22 10.71 -12.84
CA MET A 214 1.39 9.33 -12.41
C MET A 214 1.03 8.34 -13.51
N TYR A 215 0.13 8.72 -14.38
CA TYR A 215 -0.37 7.89 -15.45
C TYR A 215 0.15 8.38 -16.78
N ASN A 216 0.69 7.47 -17.58
CA ASN A 216 0.90 7.77 -18.98
C ASN A 216 -0.42 8.28 -19.55
N SER A 217 -0.40 9.43 -20.18
CA SER A 217 -1.55 10.07 -20.80
C SER A 217 -2.26 9.21 -21.84
N ASP A 218 -1.68 8.09 -22.24
CA ASP A 218 -2.15 7.20 -23.26
C ASP A 218 -2.55 5.83 -22.74
N THR A 219 -3.74 5.37 -23.13
CA THR A 219 -4.13 3.98 -22.97
C THR A 219 -3.19 3.12 -23.82
N SER A 220 -2.59 2.11 -23.19
CA SER A 220 -1.68 1.20 -23.88
C SER A 220 -2.46 0.01 -24.45
N PRO A 221 -2.17 -0.44 -25.69
CA PRO A 221 -2.71 -1.70 -26.18
C PRO A 221 -2.36 -2.92 -25.31
N ARG A 222 -1.28 -2.83 -24.54
CA ARG A 222 -0.90 -3.86 -23.55
C ARG A 222 -1.88 -3.94 -22.37
N PHE A 223 -2.55 -2.84 -22.05
CA PHE A 223 -3.48 -2.72 -20.92
C PHE A 223 -4.84 -2.20 -21.42
N PRO A 224 -5.57 -2.96 -22.22
CA PRO A 224 -6.77 -2.49 -22.90
C PRO A 224 -7.92 -2.14 -21.95
N LYS A 225 -7.91 -2.72 -20.77
CA LYS A 225 -8.91 -2.44 -19.71
C LYS A 225 -8.64 -1.17 -18.92
N HIS A 226 -7.47 -0.52 -19.09
CA HIS A 226 -7.13 0.69 -18.37
C HIS A 226 -7.81 1.93 -18.97
N MET A 227 -8.71 2.54 -18.20
CA MET A 227 -9.55 3.64 -18.66
C MET A 227 -8.83 4.98 -18.54
N GLY A 228 -8.66 5.69 -19.66
CA GLY A 228 -8.06 7.03 -19.67
C GLY A 228 -8.94 8.10 -19.03
N GLU A 229 -10.25 7.97 -19.09
CA GLU A 229 -11.24 8.86 -18.49
C GLU A 229 -12.52 8.09 -18.17
N ILE A 230 -13.13 8.37 -17.03
CA ILE A 230 -14.42 7.82 -16.59
C ILE A 230 -15.48 8.89 -16.84
N LYS A 231 -16.30 8.74 -17.88
CA LYS A 231 -17.19 9.80 -18.38
C LYS A 231 -18.61 9.74 -17.85
N ASN A 232 -19.08 8.57 -17.51
CA ASN A 232 -20.44 8.30 -17.07
C ASN A 232 -20.48 7.14 -16.07
N TYR A 233 -21.65 6.90 -15.50
CA TYR A 233 -21.82 5.89 -14.45
C TYR A 233 -21.61 4.45 -14.94
N ASP A 234 -21.94 4.16 -16.20
CA ASP A 234 -21.67 2.82 -16.78
C ASP A 234 -20.15 2.57 -16.91
N GLU A 235 -19.38 3.60 -17.23
CA GLU A 235 -17.92 3.51 -17.26
C GLU A 235 -17.35 3.38 -15.84
N LEU A 236 -17.97 4.00 -14.84
CA LEU A 236 -17.58 3.80 -13.44
C LEU A 236 -17.81 2.34 -12.99
N ILE A 237 -18.94 1.75 -13.35
CA ILE A 237 -19.19 0.31 -13.09
C ILE A 237 -18.08 -0.54 -13.71
N LYS A 238 -17.73 -0.30 -14.96
CA LYS A 238 -16.62 -1.00 -15.64
C LYS A 238 -15.27 -0.79 -14.96
N PHE A 239 -15.04 0.41 -14.44
CA PHE A 239 -13.80 0.71 -13.71
C PHE A 239 -13.68 -0.15 -12.42
N PHE A 240 -14.75 -0.26 -11.64
CA PHE A 240 -14.80 -1.16 -10.49
C PHE A 240 -14.64 -2.63 -10.88
N ASP A 241 -15.33 -3.04 -11.94
CA ASP A 241 -15.21 -4.41 -12.46
C ASP A 241 -13.77 -4.75 -12.88
N GLN A 242 -13.04 -3.79 -13.43
CA GLN A 242 -11.64 -3.97 -13.84
C GLN A 242 -10.73 -4.18 -12.63
N TYR A 243 -10.91 -3.38 -11.58
CA TYR A 243 -10.15 -3.54 -10.33
C TYR A 243 -10.44 -4.89 -9.68
N ASP A 244 -11.72 -5.23 -9.49
CA ASP A 244 -12.15 -6.50 -8.91
C ASP A 244 -11.74 -7.72 -9.77
N SER A 245 -11.79 -7.59 -11.10
CA SER A 245 -11.30 -8.64 -12.01
C SER A 245 -9.79 -8.82 -11.89
N GLY A 246 -9.04 -7.75 -11.66
CA GLY A 246 -7.59 -7.82 -11.40
C GLY A 246 -7.30 -8.65 -10.15
N ILE A 247 -8.04 -8.41 -9.07
CA ILE A 247 -7.92 -9.18 -7.83
C ILE A 247 -8.30 -10.66 -8.07
N ASN A 248 -9.43 -10.92 -8.74
CA ASN A 248 -9.90 -12.28 -9.00
C ASN A 248 -8.94 -13.06 -9.92
N TYR A 249 -8.39 -12.40 -10.93
CA TYR A 249 -7.38 -12.97 -11.80
C TYR A 249 -6.11 -13.35 -11.01
N MET A 250 -5.57 -12.44 -10.24
CA MET A 250 -4.42 -12.69 -9.36
C MET A 250 -4.70 -13.81 -8.35
N ASP A 251 -5.87 -13.81 -7.71
CA ASP A 251 -6.28 -14.85 -6.77
C ASP A 251 -6.32 -16.24 -7.42
N SER A 252 -6.74 -16.33 -8.70
CA SER A 252 -6.72 -17.59 -9.44
C SER A 252 -5.31 -18.16 -9.64
N HIS A 253 -4.32 -17.28 -9.81
CA HIS A 253 -2.91 -17.64 -9.87
C HIS A 253 -2.33 -18.04 -8.51
N ILE A 254 -2.74 -17.35 -7.44
CA ILE A 254 -2.43 -17.78 -6.07
C ILE A 254 -3.00 -19.17 -5.81
N GLY A 255 -4.21 -19.47 -6.30
CA GLY A 255 -4.82 -20.80 -6.23
C GLY A 255 -3.94 -21.90 -6.85
N GLN A 256 -3.25 -21.62 -7.96
CA GLN A 256 -2.31 -22.58 -8.57
C GLN A 256 -1.10 -22.86 -7.66
N ILE A 257 -0.57 -21.81 -6.99
CA ILE A 257 0.53 -21.93 -6.03
C ILE A 257 0.09 -22.80 -4.83
N LEU A 258 -1.06 -22.47 -4.25
CA LEU A 258 -1.60 -23.22 -3.10
C LEU A 258 -1.87 -24.68 -3.46
N LYS A 259 -2.38 -24.92 -4.68
CA LYS A 259 -2.60 -26.29 -5.18
C LYS A 259 -1.28 -27.06 -5.28
N LEU A 260 -0.24 -26.49 -5.89
CA LEU A 260 1.07 -27.14 -6.00
C LEU A 260 1.64 -27.48 -4.62
N LEU A 261 1.54 -26.56 -3.66
CA LEU A 261 2.02 -26.78 -2.28
C LEU A 261 1.24 -27.90 -1.58
N LYS A 262 -0.07 -28.02 -1.80
CA LYS A 262 -0.90 -29.12 -1.30
C LYS A 262 -0.54 -30.45 -1.97
N ASP A 263 -0.40 -30.47 -3.28
CA ASP A 263 -0.03 -31.66 -4.06
C ASP A 263 1.34 -32.22 -3.64
N LYS A 264 2.27 -31.35 -3.25
CA LYS A 264 3.60 -31.72 -2.71
C LYS A 264 3.58 -32.07 -1.22
N GLY A 265 2.45 -31.93 -0.52
CA GLY A 265 2.36 -32.17 0.94
C GLY A 265 3.11 -31.15 1.79
N LEU A 266 3.37 -29.95 1.27
CA LEU A 266 4.11 -28.88 1.95
C LEU A 266 3.21 -27.89 2.69
N TYR A 267 1.93 -27.82 2.35
CA TYR A 267 1.00 -26.79 2.74
C TYR A 267 0.76 -26.72 4.26
N GLU A 268 0.65 -27.86 4.94
CA GLU A 268 0.28 -27.91 6.37
C GLU A 268 1.35 -27.24 7.26
N ASP A 269 2.61 -27.51 7.01
CA ASP A 269 3.75 -27.01 7.78
C ASP A 269 4.33 -25.68 7.23
N LEU A 270 3.64 -25.07 6.26
CA LEU A 270 4.05 -23.81 5.63
C LEU A 270 3.45 -22.63 6.37
N ALA A 271 4.28 -21.64 6.70
CA ALA A 271 3.81 -20.30 7.03
C ALA A 271 3.47 -19.54 5.75
N ILE A 272 2.28 -18.93 5.69
CA ILE A 272 1.85 -18.11 4.56
C ILE A 272 1.50 -16.73 5.11
N ILE A 273 2.10 -15.69 4.51
CA ILE A 273 1.84 -14.27 4.81
C ILE A 273 1.28 -13.66 3.54
N ILE A 274 0.09 -13.08 3.62
CA ILE A 274 -0.54 -12.36 2.49
C ILE A 274 -0.78 -10.93 2.94
N THR A 275 -0.21 -9.99 2.20
CA THR A 275 -0.34 -8.56 2.48
C THR A 275 -0.29 -7.73 1.21
N SER A 276 -0.51 -6.42 1.36
CA SER A 276 -0.31 -5.41 0.32
C SER A 276 0.64 -4.35 0.81
N ASP A 277 1.14 -3.53 -0.10
CA ASP A 277 1.92 -2.34 0.23
C ASP A 277 1.04 -1.13 0.55
N HIS A 278 -0.04 -0.92 -0.20
CA HIS A 278 -1.06 0.12 0.00
C HIS A 278 -2.36 -0.26 -0.72
N GLY A 279 -3.40 0.53 -0.53
CA GLY A 279 -4.65 0.42 -1.26
C GLY A 279 -4.73 1.37 -2.47
N GLU A 280 -5.95 1.64 -2.92
CA GLU A 280 -6.26 2.44 -4.10
C GLU A 280 -7.50 3.31 -3.86
N ALA A 281 -7.50 4.57 -4.28
CA ALA A 281 -8.70 5.39 -4.34
C ALA A 281 -9.50 5.02 -5.60
N ILE A 282 -10.72 4.56 -5.40
CA ILE A 282 -11.65 4.19 -6.47
C ILE A 282 -12.95 4.99 -6.39
N GLY A 283 -12.80 6.25 -5.93
CA GLY A 283 -13.86 7.24 -5.80
C GLY A 283 -13.73 8.11 -4.54
N GLU A 284 -12.94 7.69 -3.56
CA GLU A 284 -12.69 8.48 -2.36
C GLU A 284 -12.13 9.85 -2.73
N PHE A 285 -12.64 10.91 -2.13
CA PHE A 285 -12.33 12.32 -2.46
C PHE A 285 -12.60 12.74 -3.92
N GLY A 286 -13.29 11.90 -4.71
CA GLY A 286 -13.49 12.11 -6.14
C GLY A 286 -12.26 11.76 -6.98
N MET A 287 -11.36 10.94 -6.44
CA MET A 287 -10.18 10.42 -7.14
C MET A 287 -10.43 8.99 -7.61
N TYR A 288 -9.90 8.65 -8.78
CA TYR A 288 -10.06 7.35 -9.40
C TYR A 288 -8.73 6.85 -9.95
N ALA A 289 -8.36 5.62 -9.61
CA ALA A 289 -7.13 4.96 -10.02
C ALA A 289 -5.86 5.66 -9.51
N GLU A 290 -5.91 6.18 -8.28
CA GLU A 290 -4.77 6.85 -7.62
C GLU A 290 -4.68 6.42 -6.15
N HIS A 291 -3.48 6.30 -5.62
CA HIS A 291 -3.18 6.04 -4.21
C HIS A 291 -2.52 7.27 -3.59
N GLY A 292 -3.21 8.40 -3.72
CA GLY A 292 -2.66 9.75 -3.62
C GLY A 292 -2.72 10.41 -2.26
N THR A 293 -3.40 9.86 -1.27
CA THR A 293 -3.66 10.50 0.02
C THR A 293 -3.31 9.61 1.21
N ALA A 294 -3.14 10.20 2.40
CA ALA A 294 -2.94 9.46 3.64
C ALA A 294 -4.29 9.06 4.27
N ASP A 295 -5.25 8.66 3.44
CA ASP A 295 -6.61 8.27 3.79
C ASP A 295 -6.72 6.79 4.19
N TYR A 296 -7.90 6.42 4.65
CA TYR A 296 -8.20 5.06 5.08
C TYR A 296 -8.09 4.05 3.95
N ALA A 297 -8.64 4.35 2.77
CA ALA A 297 -8.64 3.45 1.63
C ALA A 297 -7.22 3.18 1.06
N THR A 298 -6.34 4.18 1.11
CA THR A 298 -4.95 4.06 0.64
C THR A 298 -4.05 3.37 1.66
N THR A 299 -4.24 3.64 2.96
CA THR A 299 -3.29 3.21 3.97
C THR A 299 -3.66 1.91 4.68
N LYS A 300 -4.95 1.54 4.73
CA LYS A 300 -5.39 0.25 5.28
C LYS A 300 -5.15 -0.86 4.27
N ILE A 301 -4.36 -1.85 4.67
CA ILE A 301 -3.96 -2.98 3.83
C ILE A 301 -4.41 -4.31 4.45
N PRO A 302 -4.62 -5.37 3.66
CA PRO A 302 -4.85 -6.70 4.21
C PRO A 302 -3.58 -7.25 4.87
N MET A 303 -3.76 -8.00 5.95
CA MET A 303 -2.74 -8.86 6.52
C MET A 303 -3.39 -10.16 6.97
N ILE A 304 -2.97 -11.25 6.36
CA ILE A 304 -3.46 -12.59 6.66
C ILE A 304 -2.22 -13.47 6.92
N ILE A 305 -2.19 -14.15 8.05
CA ILE A 305 -1.08 -15.00 8.43
C ILE A 305 -1.59 -16.40 8.80
N LYS A 306 -1.22 -17.41 8.00
CA LYS A 306 -1.28 -18.81 8.40
C LYS A 306 0.10 -19.17 8.96
N TRP A 307 0.14 -19.56 10.24
CA TRP A 307 1.38 -19.95 10.90
C TRP A 307 1.22 -21.32 11.53
N PRO A 308 2.16 -22.25 11.33
CA PRO A 308 2.08 -23.61 11.92
C PRO A 308 1.98 -23.57 13.44
N GLY A 309 0.95 -24.19 13.98
CA GLY A 309 0.71 -24.24 15.43
C GLY A 309 0.03 -23.01 16.03
N ALA A 310 -0.27 -21.98 15.23
CA ALA A 310 -0.97 -20.77 15.66
C ALA A 310 -2.51 -20.94 15.64
N MET A 311 -3.21 -19.89 16.05
CA MET A 311 -4.66 -19.82 16.01
C MET A 311 -5.20 -19.90 14.57
N LYS A 312 -6.39 -20.46 14.41
CA LYS A 312 -7.08 -20.56 13.12
C LYS A 312 -8.40 -19.81 13.16
N ASN A 313 -8.77 -19.24 12.02
CA ASN A 313 -10.01 -18.47 11.86
C ASN A 313 -10.17 -17.41 12.97
N TYR A 314 -9.07 -16.76 13.33
CA TYR A 314 -9.03 -15.70 14.34
C TYR A 314 -8.96 -14.32 13.67
N ARG A 315 -9.61 -13.35 14.28
CA ARG A 315 -9.58 -11.94 13.84
C ARG A 315 -8.92 -11.11 14.92
N ASP A 316 -7.93 -10.32 14.51
CA ASP A 316 -7.24 -9.39 15.38
C ASP A 316 -7.73 -7.97 15.07
N ASP A 317 -8.27 -7.27 16.06
CA ASP A 317 -8.81 -5.91 15.93
C ASP A 317 -7.79 -4.83 16.31
N GLY A 318 -6.60 -5.19 16.76
CA GLY A 318 -5.54 -4.28 17.19
C GLY A 318 -4.98 -3.44 16.04
N PHE A 319 -4.46 -2.26 16.36
CA PHE A 319 -3.80 -1.40 15.37
C PHE A 319 -2.34 -1.79 15.17
N HIS A 320 -1.99 -2.19 13.95
CA HIS A 320 -0.66 -2.64 13.57
C HIS A 320 -0.16 -1.95 12.29
N TYR A 321 1.17 -1.90 12.16
CA TYR A 321 1.84 -1.42 10.96
C TYR A 321 2.50 -2.55 10.16
N ASN A 322 2.74 -2.32 8.86
CA ASN A 322 3.54 -3.21 8.01
C ASN A 322 4.99 -3.39 8.51
N LEU A 323 5.58 -2.37 9.12
CA LEU A 323 6.93 -2.42 9.70
C LEU A 323 7.03 -3.30 10.96
N ASP A 324 5.91 -3.74 11.51
CA ASP A 324 5.84 -4.63 12.68
C ASP A 324 6.15 -6.10 12.32
N LEU A 325 6.16 -6.45 11.04
CA LEU A 325 6.41 -7.83 10.61
C LEU A 325 7.81 -8.33 11.00
N ALA A 326 8.83 -7.49 10.88
CA ALA A 326 10.21 -7.88 11.20
C ALA A 326 10.39 -8.26 12.69
N PRO A 327 9.99 -7.43 13.68
CA PRO A 327 10.06 -7.83 15.08
C PRO A 327 9.09 -8.98 15.43
N THR A 328 7.97 -9.12 14.73
CA THR A 328 7.04 -10.23 14.91
C THR A 328 7.68 -11.56 14.52
N LEU A 329 8.33 -11.63 13.37
CA LEU A 329 9.05 -12.84 12.97
C LEU A 329 10.22 -13.15 13.91
N ALA A 330 10.91 -12.13 14.43
CA ALA A 330 11.96 -12.35 15.43
C ALA A 330 11.40 -13.04 16.68
N GLU A 331 10.30 -12.55 17.23
CA GLU A 331 9.68 -13.16 18.41
C GLU A 331 9.14 -14.56 18.12
N LEU A 332 8.52 -14.81 16.95
CA LEU A 332 8.05 -16.13 16.54
C LEU A 332 9.20 -17.16 16.42
N PHE A 333 10.43 -16.70 16.20
CA PHE A 333 11.64 -17.52 16.23
C PHE A 333 12.36 -17.52 17.59
N ASN A 334 11.73 -16.98 18.64
CA ASN A 334 12.33 -16.82 19.98
C ASN A 334 13.63 -16.01 19.95
N LYS A 335 13.66 -14.93 19.14
CA LYS A 335 14.76 -13.98 19.03
C LYS A 335 14.34 -12.64 19.58
N GLU A 336 15.32 -11.91 20.09
CA GLU A 336 15.09 -10.53 20.53
C GLU A 336 14.89 -9.59 19.33
N LYS A 337 14.05 -8.58 19.52
CA LYS A 337 13.89 -7.46 18.57
C LYS A 337 15.25 -6.76 18.42
N LYS A 338 15.63 -6.44 17.19
CA LYS A 338 16.81 -5.60 16.93
C LYS A 338 16.53 -4.14 17.33
N ASP A 339 17.50 -3.47 17.95
CA ASP A 339 17.41 -2.04 18.30
C ASP A 339 17.20 -1.12 17.09
N TYR A 340 17.58 -1.60 15.91
CA TYR A 340 17.38 -0.88 14.66
C TYR A 340 15.90 -0.71 14.28
N TRP A 341 15.00 -1.62 14.68
CA TRP A 341 13.60 -1.64 14.27
C TRP A 341 12.72 -0.76 15.15
N ASP A 342 11.91 0.08 14.51
CA ASP A 342 10.87 0.88 15.18
C ASP A 342 9.62 0.03 15.50
N GLY A 343 9.37 -1.01 14.72
CA GLY A 343 8.20 -1.88 14.82
C GLY A 343 8.01 -2.53 16.19
N ARG A 344 6.77 -2.95 16.48
CA ARG A 344 6.37 -3.73 17.68
C ARG A 344 5.86 -5.08 17.23
N SER A 345 6.23 -6.13 17.94
CA SER A 345 5.76 -7.48 17.65
C SER A 345 4.28 -7.66 17.97
N TYR A 346 3.59 -8.38 17.10
CA TYR A 346 2.25 -8.92 17.33
C TYR A 346 2.25 -10.48 17.37
N ALA A 347 3.39 -11.09 17.70
CA ALA A 347 3.51 -12.55 17.75
C ALA A 347 2.56 -13.19 18.76
N GLN A 348 2.27 -12.52 19.88
CA GLN A 348 1.34 -13.05 20.90
C GLN A 348 -0.10 -13.06 20.41
N SER A 349 -0.48 -12.12 19.53
CA SER A 349 -1.76 -12.18 18.84
C SER A 349 -1.83 -13.44 17.94
N ILE A 350 -0.77 -13.73 17.19
CA ILE A 350 -0.69 -14.91 16.32
C ILE A 350 -0.78 -16.21 17.12
N LEU A 351 -0.03 -16.32 18.21
CA LEU A 351 0.08 -17.55 18.97
C LEU A 351 -1.12 -17.80 19.90
N ASN A 352 -1.59 -16.75 20.57
CA ASN A 352 -2.48 -16.85 21.72
C ASN A 352 -3.78 -16.03 21.59
N GLY A 353 -3.92 -15.18 20.57
CA GLY A 353 -5.03 -14.24 20.41
C GLY A 353 -4.98 -13.10 21.44
N GLU A 354 -3.81 -12.72 21.91
CA GLU A 354 -3.65 -11.58 22.82
C GLU A 354 -3.70 -10.27 22.04
N ASP A 355 -4.40 -9.27 22.58
CA ASP A 355 -4.38 -7.91 22.00
C ASP A 355 -2.99 -7.29 22.21
N THR A 356 -2.30 -7.02 21.12
CA THR A 356 -0.99 -6.38 21.06
C THR A 356 -1.03 -5.05 20.30
N GLY A 357 -2.23 -4.56 20.02
CA GLY A 357 -2.47 -3.34 19.26
C GLY A 357 -1.93 -2.07 19.93
N ARG A 358 -1.88 -1.00 19.15
CA ARG A 358 -1.58 0.36 19.61
C ARG A 358 -2.86 1.15 19.84
N ASP A 359 -2.75 2.22 20.65
CA ASP A 359 -3.86 3.15 20.85
C ASP A 359 -4.13 4.03 19.62
N TYR A 360 -3.11 4.28 18.81
CA TYR A 360 -3.20 5.04 17.56
C TYR A 360 -2.05 4.72 16.60
N LEU A 361 -2.27 5.09 15.33
CA LEU A 361 -1.26 5.01 14.27
C LEU A 361 -1.07 6.38 13.63
N VAL A 362 0.16 6.68 13.18
CA VAL A 362 0.45 7.82 12.32
C VAL A 362 0.83 7.30 10.93
N LEU A 363 0.17 7.83 9.91
CA LEU A 363 0.26 7.38 8.52
C LEU A 363 0.75 8.54 7.65
N GLY A 364 1.56 8.28 6.65
CA GLY A 364 2.17 9.27 5.79
C GLY A 364 1.90 9.07 4.31
N GLN A 365 1.89 10.19 3.57
CA GLN A 365 1.91 10.20 2.10
C GLN A 365 2.64 11.46 1.65
N CYS A 366 3.74 11.30 0.89
CA CYS A 366 4.51 12.44 0.39
C CYS A 366 4.88 12.33 -1.11
N ALA A 367 4.36 11.33 -1.83
CA ALA A 367 4.64 11.15 -3.26
C ALA A 367 3.63 11.85 -4.19
N HIS A 368 2.38 11.99 -3.75
CA HIS A 368 1.28 12.64 -4.48
C HIS A 368 0.79 13.92 -3.80
N VAL A 369 0.68 13.88 -2.49
CA VAL A 369 0.42 15.00 -1.59
C VAL A 369 1.53 15.03 -0.53
N CYS A 370 1.56 16.02 0.36
CA CYS A 370 2.26 15.87 1.63
C CYS A 370 1.23 15.91 2.74
N GLN A 371 0.90 14.73 3.25
CA GLN A 371 -0.07 14.56 4.32
C GLN A 371 0.49 13.64 5.42
N ARG A 372 0.01 13.87 6.65
CA ARG A 372 0.08 12.91 7.75
C ARG A 372 -1.31 12.72 8.33
N ALA A 373 -1.65 11.48 8.59
CA ALA A 373 -2.90 11.12 9.23
C ALA A 373 -2.67 10.46 10.58
N VAL A 374 -3.66 10.53 11.45
CA VAL A 374 -3.71 9.78 12.71
C VAL A 374 -4.96 8.93 12.72
N ARG A 375 -4.80 7.62 12.74
CA ARG A 375 -5.88 6.65 12.97
C ARG A 375 -5.97 6.38 14.46
N PHE A 376 -7.10 6.73 15.09
CA PHE A 376 -7.31 6.56 16.53
C PHE A 376 -8.80 6.34 16.82
N LYS A 377 -9.15 5.51 17.76
CA LYS A 377 -10.54 5.12 18.03
C LYS A 377 -11.23 4.74 16.70
N ASP A 378 -12.40 5.32 16.41
CA ASP A 378 -13.16 5.13 15.18
C ASP A 378 -12.83 6.18 14.10
N TYR A 379 -11.81 7.02 14.32
CA TYR A 379 -11.55 8.20 13.50
C TYR A 379 -10.21 8.14 12.79
N ILE A 380 -10.16 8.83 11.65
CA ILE A 380 -8.92 9.24 10.99
C ILE A 380 -8.89 10.78 10.90
N TYR A 381 -7.84 11.39 11.44
CA TYR A 381 -7.53 12.81 11.31
C TYR A 381 -6.41 12.98 10.29
N ILE A 382 -6.61 13.83 9.28
CA ILE A 382 -5.64 14.07 8.21
C ILE A 382 -5.20 15.53 8.23
N ARG A 383 -3.87 15.77 8.28
CA ARG A 383 -3.26 17.09 8.12
C ARG A 383 -2.56 17.20 6.78
N THR A 384 -2.93 18.23 6.00
CA THR A 384 -2.37 18.51 4.68
C THR A 384 -1.33 19.62 4.77
N TYR A 385 -0.11 19.35 4.31
CA TYR A 385 1.01 20.30 4.20
C TYR A 385 1.20 20.76 2.74
N HIS A 386 0.96 19.86 1.77
CA HIS A 386 0.87 20.14 0.35
C HIS A 386 -0.26 19.31 -0.26
N ASP A 387 -1.20 19.95 -0.96
CA ASP A 387 -2.44 19.33 -1.38
C ASP A 387 -2.37 18.55 -2.71
N GLY A 388 -1.19 18.45 -3.32
CA GLY A 388 -1.03 17.72 -4.59
C GLY A 388 -1.93 18.23 -5.73
N TYR A 389 -2.39 19.47 -5.63
CA TYR A 389 -3.33 20.15 -6.56
C TYR A 389 -4.79 19.67 -6.48
N HIS A 390 -5.17 18.98 -5.39
CA HIS A 390 -6.55 18.51 -5.15
C HIS A 390 -7.43 19.51 -4.39
N LEU A 391 -6.89 20.66 -3.98
CA LEU A 391 -7.59 21.65 -3.16
C LEU A 391 -8.02 21.13 -1.77
N PHE A 392 -7.34 20.14 -1.23
CA PHE A 392 -7.62 19.65 0.12
C PHE A 392 -7.54 20.77 1.16
N PRO A 393 -8.43 20.75 2.18
CA PRO A 393 -8.29 21.64 3.32
C PRO A 393 -7.07 21.23 4.17
N LYS A 394 -6.66 22.14 5.06
CA LYS A 394 -5.51 21.88 5.96
C LYS A 394 -5.75 20.72 6.92
N GLU A 395 -7.00 20.51 7.31
CA GLU A 395 -7.42 19.48 8.25
C GLU A 395 -8.68 18.80 7.75
N MET A 396 -8.73 17.49 7.91
CA MET A 396 -9.90 16.68 7.66
C MET A 396 -10.05 15.67 8.81
N LEU A 397 -11.29 15.27 9.09
CA LEU A 397 -11.61 14.27 10.11
C LEU A 397 -12.77 13.41 9.62
N PHE A 398 -12.62 12.10 9.69
CA PHE A 398 -13.67 11.14 9.30
C PHE A 398 -13.86 10.10 10.38
N ASN A 399 -15.11 9.61 10.54
CA ASN A 399 -15.40 8.41 11.32
C ASN A 399 -15.39 7.21 10.36
N VAL A 400 -14.34 6.42 10.37
CA VAL A 400 -14.13 5.34 9.38
C VAL A 400 -14.91 4.06 9.68
N GLU A 401 -15.52 3.94 10.86
CA GLU A 401 -16.45 2.84 11.16
C GLU A 401 -17.82 3.08 10.53
N ASP A 402 -18.32 4.33 10.59
CA ASP A 402 -19.62 4.72 10.01
C ASP A 402 -19.50 5.16 8.54
N ASP A 403 -18.32 5.66 8.15
CA ASP A 403 -18.03 6.27 6.85
C ASP A 403 -16.64 5.84 6.32
N PRO A 404 -16.46 4.56 5.98
CA PRO A 404 -15.17 4.01 5.54
C PRO A 404 -14.67 4.60 4.21
N HIS A 405 -15.52 5.33 3.48
CA HIS A 405 -15.17 6.02 2.23
C HIS A 405 -14.96 7.53 2.39
N GLU A 406 -14.89 8.01 3.65
CA GLU A 406 -14.48 9.38 3.98
C GLU A 406 -15.27 10.48 3.24
N ILE A 407 -16.59 10.26 3.14
CA ILE A 407 -17.52 11.14 2.44
C ILE A 407 -17.80 12.42 3.22
N ARG A 408 -17.92 12.26 4.55
CA ARG A 408 -18.37 13.32 5.45
C ARG A 408 -17.23 13.84 6.31
N ASN A 409 -16.61 14.93 5.88
CA ASN A 409 -15.60 15.62 6.68
C ASN A 409 -16.22 16.24 7.95
N LEU A 410 -15.80 15.78 9.13
CA LEU A 410 -16.26 16.20 10.44
C LEU A 410 -15.42 17.30 11.07
N SER A 411 -14.36 17.78 10.42
CA SER A 411 -13.37 18.68 11.01
C SER A 411 -13.96 20.01 11.49
N GLU A 412 -15.05 20.50 10.87
CA GLU A 412 -15.70 21.74 11.31
C GLU A 412 -16.62 21.57 12.50
N ILE A 413 -17.16 20.36 12.73
CA ILE A 413 -18.16 20.09 13.77
C ILE A 413 -17.63 19.29 14.96
N ARG A 414 -16.47 18.64 14.83
CA ARG A 414 -15.83 17.83 15.89
C ARG A 414 -14.42 18.35 16.17
N LYS A 415 -14.35 19.64 16.55
CA LYS A 415 -13.08 20.33 16.82
C LYS A 415 -12.25 19.67 17.95
N GLU A 416 -12.91 19.07 18.94
CA GLU A 416 -12.26 18.35 20.03
C GLU A 416 -11.46 17.12 19.54
N LEU A 417 -12.01 16.39 18.55
CA LEU A 417 -11.32 15.24 17.95
C LEU A 417 -10.19 15.70 17.03
N CYS A 418 -10.36 16.82 16.33
CA CYS A 418 -9.26 17.42 15.55
C CYS A 418 -8.10 17.84 16.47
N MET A 419 -8.38 18.42 17.64
CA MET A 419 -7.35 18.76 18.62
C MET A 419 -6.66 17.51 19.19
N GLU A 420 -7.42 16.44 19.47
CA GLU A 420 -6.87 15.16 19.91
C GLU A 420 -5.95 14.56 18.84
N GLY A 421 -6.42 14.44 17.61
CA GLY A 421 -5.61 13.93 16.48
C GLY A 421 -4.34 14.75 16.22
N ALA A 422 -4.45 16.08 16.27
CA ALA A 422 -3.31 16.98 16.13
C ALA A 422 -2.29 16.81 17.26
N TYR A 423 -2.77 16.60 18.50
CA TYR A 423 -1.91 16.35 19.66
C TYR A 423 -1.18 15.00 19.53
N LEU A 424 -1.88 13.93 19.17
CA LEU A 424 -1.27 12.61 18.93
C LEU A 424 -0.22 12.67 17.82
N LEU A 425 -0.51 13.39 16.73
CA LEU A 425 0.46 13.61 15.65
C LEU A 425 1.72 14.32 16.14
N GLN A 426 1.55 15.37 16.99
CA GLN A 426 2.69 16.11 17.53
C GLN A 426 3.51 15.25 18.49
N GLN A 427 2.88 14.48 19.37
CA GLN A 427 3.59 13.57 20.27
C GLN A 427 4.42 12.54 19.48
N TRP A 428 3.81 11.89 18.50
CA TRP A 428 4.52 10.95 17.65
C TRP A 428 5.70 11.61 16.91
N HIS A 429 5.48 12.81 16.36
CA HIS A 429 6.53 13.53 15.65
C HIS A 429 7.71 13.87 16.55
N ASP A 430 7.44 14.35 17.76
CA ASP A 430 8.49 14.69 18.74
C ASP A 430 9.29 13.43 19.13
N GLU A 431 8.60 12.31 19.40
CA GLU A 431 9.24 11.02 19.70
C GLU A 431 10.14 10.56 18.54
N MET A 432 9.64 10.60 17.30
CA MET A 432 10.39 10.20 16.12
C MET A 432 11.61 11.10 15.88
N MET A 433 11.47 12.41 16.04
CA MET A 433 12.59 13.35 15.84
C MET A 433 13.63 13.24 16.96
N MET A 434 13.23 12.93 18.19
CA MET A 434 14.15 12.71 19.31
C MET A 434 14.98 11.43 19.17
N THR A 435 14.49 10.44 18.43
CA THR A 435 15.16 9.16 18.15
C THR A 435 15.81 9.10 16.78
N SER A 436 15.59 10.10 15.92
CA SER A 436 16.17 10.18 14.59
C SER A 436 17.64 10.56 14.62
N GLU A 437 18.45 9.93 13.75
CA GLU A 437 19.83 10.36 13.49
C GLU A 437 19.90 11.60 12.58
N SER A 438 18.77 12.05 12.02
CA SER A 438 18.64 13.24 11.19
C SER A 438 17.92 14.34 11.93
N ASP A 439 18.39 15.57 11.81
CA ASP A 439 17.76 16.79 12.31
C ASP A 439 16.63 17.33 11.40
N VAL A 440 16.38 16.67 10.27
CA VAL A 440 15.39 17.10 9.28
C VAL A 440 14.36 15.99 9.03
N ASP A 441 13.10 16.32 9.28
CA ASP A 441 11.96 15.51 8.85
C ASP A 441 11.87 15.50 7.30
N PRO A 442 11.86 14.30 6.64
CA PRO A 442 11.88 14.18 5.18
C PRO A 442 10.69 14.83 4.48
N LEU A 443 9.53 14.95 5.12
CA LEU A 443 8.38 15.67 4.57
C LEU A 443 8.76 17.11 4.18
N TRP A 444 9.53 17.81 5.01
CA TRP A 444 9.98 19.16 4.70
C TRP A 444 11.03 19.21 3.61
N THR A 445 11.81 18.15 3.43
CA THR A 445 12.72 18.04 2.28
C THR A 445 11.92 17.94 0.98
N VAL A 446 10.86 17.12 0.93
CA VAL A 446 9.97 17.03 -0.23
C VAL A 446 9.38 18.40 -0.58
N ILE A 447 8.87 19.13 0.42
CA ILE A 447 8.30 20.49 0.19
C ILE A 447 9.37 21.46 -0.34
N ARG A 448 10.58 21.43 0.19
CA ARG A 448 11.70 22.28 -0.29
C ARG A 448 12.14 21.96 -1.70
N GLU A 449 12.02 20.70 -2.14
CA GLU A 449 12.29 20.26 -3.51
C GLU A 449 11.19 20.62 -4.51
N GLY A 450 10.18 21.37 -4.08
CA GLY A 450 9.07 21.84 -4.91
C GLY A 450 7.77 21.06 -4.77
N GLY A 451 7.70 20.11 -3.83
CA GLY A 451 6.51 19.32 -3.53
C GLY A 451 6.59 17.86 -3.94
N PRO A 452 5.47 17.13 -3.85
CA PRO A 452 5.36 15.71 -4.14
C PRO A 452 5.83 15.36 -5.56
N TYR A 453 6.51 14.24 -5.71
CA TYR A 453 7.15 13.85 -6.97
C TYR A 453 6.16 13.76 -8.14
N HIS A 454 4.98 13.17 -7.91
CA HIS A 454 3.96 12.99 -8.95
C HIS A 454 3.11 14.23 -9.23
N ALA A 455 3.25 15.28 -8.42
CA ALA A 455 2.50 16.53 -8.60
C ALA A 455 3.36 17.66 -9.17
N LYS A 456 4.56 17.88 -8.61
CA LYS A 456 5.40 19.04 -8.97
C LYS A 456 5.72 19.13 -10.45
N GLY A 457 5.61 20.33 -11.01
CA GLY A 457 5.89 20.62 -12.42
C GLY A 457 4.73 20.35 -13.38
N HIS A 458 3.64 19.73 -12.92
CA HIS A 458 2.51 19.34 -13.76
C HIS A 458 1.30 20.30 -13.70
N LEU A 459 1.27 21.27 -12.78
CA LEU A 459 0.11 22.09 -12.55
C LEU A 459 -0.32 22.94 -13.77
N LYS A 460 0.63 23.44 -14.56
CA LYS A 460 0.30 24.21 -15.78
C LYS A 460 -0.51 23.39 -16.79
N GLU A 461 -0.12 22.14 -16.97
CA GLU A 461 -0.79 21.20 -17.88
C GLU A 461 -2.12 20.74 -17.29
N TYR A 462 -2.13 20.45 -16.02
CA TYR A 462 -3.35 20.08 -15.31
C TYR A 462 -4.42 21.18 -15.33
N CYS A 463 -4.05 22.43 -15.17
CA CYS A 463 -4.98 23.56 -15.34
C CYS A 463 -5.65 23.56 -16.72
N LYS A 464 -4.92 23.28 -17.79
CA LYS A 464 -5.50 23.16 -19.14
C LYS A 464 -6.52 22.02 -19.22
N ARG A 465 -6.18 20.88 -18.61
CA ARG A 465 -7.07 19.73 -18.54
C ARG A 465 -8.35 20.04 -17.76
N LEU A 466 -8.24 20.73 -16.62
CA LEU A 466 -9.39 21.17 -15.83
C LEU A 466 -10.31 22.11 -16.63
N GLU A 467 -9.76 23.03 -17.41
CA GLU A 467 -10.54 23.91 -18.30
C GLU A 467 -11.28 23.09 -19.38
N GLN A 468 -10.63 22.12 -19.99
CA GLN A 468 -11.20 21.27 -21.03
C GLN A 468 -12.32 20.34 -20.51
N THR A 469 -12.31 20.01 -19.23
CA THR A 469 -13.26 19.07 -18.60
C THR A 469 -14.33 19.75 -17.74
N GLY A 470 -14.48 21.08 -17.86
CA GLY A 470 -15.50 21.83 -17.14
C GLY A 470 -15.16 22.15 -15.67
N ARG A 471 -13.93 21.84 -15.24
CA ARG A 471 -13.43 22.09 -13.88
C ARG A 471 -12.58 23.38 -13.78
N GLY A 472 -12.66 24.26 -14.77
CA GLY A 472 -11.92 25.53 -14.79
C GLY A 472 -12.15 26.43 -13.58
N TRP A 473 -13.21 26.19 -12.80
CA TRP A 473 -13.49 26.88 -11.54
C TRP A 473 -12.36 26.72 -10.52
N ALA A 474 -11.60 25.61 -10.55
CA ALA A 474 -10.50 25.32 -9.63
C ALA A 474 -9.20 26.08 -9.96
N VAL A 475 -9.01 26.49 -11.21
CA VAL A 475 -7.73 26.99 -11.74
C VAL A 475 -7.22 28.22 -11.01
N SER A 476 -8.11 29.17 -10.70
CA SER A 476 -7.71 30.41 -10.01
C SER A 476 -7.19 30.12 -8.59
N GLU A 477 -7.84 29.22 -7.87
CA GLU A 477 -7.45 28.86 -6.51
C GLU A 477 -6.16 28.02 -6.52
N LEU A 478 -5.98 27.09 -7.47
CA LEU A 478 -4.74 26.33 -7.64
C LEU A 478 -3.55 27.27 -7.93
N LYS A 479 -3.72 28.24 -8.82
CA LYS A 479 -2.70 29.26 -9.09
C LYS A 479 -2.35 30.10 -7.85
N ARG A 480 -3.35 30.40 -7.03
CA ARG A 480 -3.14 31.14 -5.79
C ARG A 480 -2.38 30.34 -4.74
N ARG A 481 -2.65 29.02 -4.63
CA ARG A 481 -2.00 28.13 -3.66
C ARG A 481 -0.57 27.77 -4.05
N HIS A 482 -0.32 27.60 -5.35
CA HIS A 482 0.94 27.11 -5.92
C HIS A 482 1.55 28.09 -6.95
N PRO A 483 1.89 29.33 -6.55
CA PRO A 483 2.41 30.34 -7.47
C PRO A 483 3.79 29.98 -8.04
N GLU A 484 4.55 29.11 -7.37
CA GLU A 484 5.86 28.60 -7.82
C GLU A 484 5.78 27.80 -9.11
N GLU A 485 4.70 27.08 -9.33
CA GLU A 485 4.46 26.29 -10.54
C GLU A 485 4.29 27.16 -11.80
N PHE A 486 4.11 28.48 -11.66
CA PHE A 486 3.88 29.43 -12.76
C PHE A 486 5.05 30.39 -13.00
N LYS A 487 6.12 30.24 -12.26
CA LYS A 487 7.37 31.04 -12.45
C LYS A 487 8.18 30.61 -13.65
#